data_7e1a7d25ee99f95f69d0bcacd9087542
#
_entry.id   7e1a7d25ee99f95f69d0bcacd9087542
#
_cell.length_a   1.000
_cell.length_b   1.000
_cell.length_c   1.000
_cell.angle_alpha   90.00
_cell.angle_beta   90.00
_cell.angle_gamma   90.00
#
_symmetry.space_group_name_H-M   'P 1'
#
loop_
_entity.id
_entity.type
_entity.pdbx_description
1 polymer ?
#
loop_
_entity_poly.entity_id
_entity_poly.type
_entity_poly.pdbx_seq_one_letter_code
_entity_poly.pdbx_strand_id
1 'polypeptide(L)'
;MLDVCLLGCGGMMPLPRRWLTALMLRYNGSSILIDCGEGTQIAIKEKGWSFKPIDVICFTHYHGDHISGLPGLLLTMGNADRKEPLTLIGPKGLERVVGCLRVIAPELPFPIIYKEIEGAEQCFEMNGYRLKAFRVNHNVLCYGYTIEIDRSGKFDPVRAKEQNIPQKYWSVLQRGECVEAEEGHFTPEMVLGPPRKGIKLTYTTDTRPTDSIRKNAKDSDLFICEGMYGEREKAAKAVEYKHMTFYEAAELARETQVKELWLTHYSPSLTRPEPYMEDVR
;
A
#
# COMPACT_ATOMS: atom_id res chain seq x y z
N MET A 1 0.32 -14.88 -2.73
CA MET A 1 1.04 -14.45 -1.49
C MET A 1 1.14 -12.94 -1.56
N LEU A 2 0.92 -12.23 -0.45
CA LEU A 2 1.16 -10.79 -0.35
C LEU A 2 2.47 -10.56 0.39
N ASP A 3 3.42 -9.91 -0.28
CA ASP A 3 4.66 -9.46 0.34
C ASP A 3 4.55 -7.96 0.66
N VAL A 4 5.00 -7.55 1.84
CA VAL A 4 4.93 -6.16 2.31
C VAL A 4 6.32 -5.71 2.77
N CYS A 5 6.75 -4.53 2.37
CA CYS A 5 8.02 -3.95 2.78
C CYS A 5 7.92 -2.44 2.99
N LEU A 6 8.21 -1.97 4.20
CA LEU A 6 8.51 -0.57 4.44
C LEU A 6 9.91 -0.28 3.88
N LEU A 7 9.96 0.36 2.72
CA LEU A 7 11.21 0.77 2.05
C LEU A 7 11.83 1.99 2.72
N GLY A 8 10.98 2.87 3.24
CA GLY A 8 11.38 4.04 3.98
C GLY A 8 10.39 4.34 5.12
N CYS A 9 10.92 4.62 6.29
CA CYS A 9 10.15 4.90 7.51
C CYS A 9 10.53 6.25 8.17
N GLY A 10 11.33 7.07 7.49
CA GLY A 10 11.67 8.42 7.96
C GLY A 10 10.70 9.46 7.47
N GLY A 11 10.36 10.43 8.33
CA GLY A 11 9.64 11.64 7.96
C GLY A 11 10.58 12.83 7.86
N MET A 12 10.18 13.88 7.15
CA MET A 12 10.80 15.19 6.99
C MET A 12 12.12 15.19 6.20
N MET A 13 13.16 14.47 6.60
CA MET A 13 14.46 14.45 5.95
C MET A 13 15.08 13.05 5.98
N PRO A 14 15.81 12.66 4.91
CA PRO A 14 16.47 11.38 4.88
C PRO A 14 17.63 11.33 5.87
N LEU A 15 17.81 10.19 6.49
CA LEU A 15 18.97 9.90 7.33
C LEU A 15 19.74 8.71 6.76
N PRO A 16 21.03 8.57 7.04
CA PRO A 16 21.77 7.38 6.66
C PRO A 16 21.06 6.11 7.13
N ARG A 17 20.77 5.19 6.21
CA ARG A 17 20.05 3.92 6.46
C ARG A 17 18.59 4.08 6.91
N ARG A 18 18.01 5.27 6.75
CA ARG A 18 16.59 5.53 6.99
C ARG A 18 16.07 6.43 5.87
N TRP A 19 15.56 5.79 4.82
CA TRP A 19 14.98 6.47 3.68
C TRP A 19 13.62 7.08 4.04
N LEU A 20 13.19 8.05 3.25
CA LEU A 20 11.92 8.73 3.42
C LEU A 20 10.75 7.82 3.05
N THR A 21 9.55 8.26 3.39
CA THR A 21 8.31 7.48 3.38
C THR A 21 8.07 6.74 2.06
N ALA A 22 8.04 5.42 2.13
CA ALA A 22 7.68 4.55 1.02
C ALA A 22 7.29 3.15 1.53
N LEU A 23 6.14 2.67 1.11
CA LEU A 23 5.65 1.30 1.35
C LEU A 23 5.48 0.58 0.02
N MET A 24 6.04 -0.60 -0.12
CA MET A 24 5.84 -1.41 -1.32
C MET A 24 5.18 -2.75 -0.98
N LEU A 25 4.18 -3.10 -1.77
CA LEU A 25 3.48 -4.38 -1.69
C LEU A 25 3.64 -5.12 -3.02
N ARG A 26 3.72 -6.46 -2.95
CA ARG A 26 3.77 -7.34 -4.11
C ARG A 26 2.68 -8.38 -4.01
N TYR A 27 1.86 -8.48 -5.05
CA TYR A 27 0.78 -9.44 -5.13
C TYR A 27 0.55 -9.88 -6.58
N ASN A 28 0.46 -11.18 -6.84
CA ASN A 28 0.17 -11.76 -8.16
C ASN A 28 1.05 -11.21 -9.31
N GLY A 29 2.33 -11.01 -9.07
CA GLY A 29 3.27 -10.49 -10.08
C GLY A 29 3.23 -8.98 -10.30
N SER A 30 2.28 -8.29 -9.69
CA SER A 30 2.16 -6.83 -9.67
C SER A 30 2.76 -6.23 -8.39
N SER A 31 3.15 -4.98 -8.44
CA SER A 31 3.62 -4.23 -7.27
C SER A 31 2.90 -2.90 -7.16
N ILE A 32 2.58 -2.55 -5.90
CA ILE A 32 2.01 -1.26 -5.52
C ILE A 32 3.05 -0.53 -4.68
N LEU A 33 3.30 0.72 -5.00
CA LEU A 33 4.08 1.62 -4.16
C LEU A 33 3.14 2.65 -3.54
N ILE A 34 3.21 2.88 -2.24
CA ILE A 34 2.50 3.96 -1.56
C ILE A 34 3.54 4.93 -1.02
N ASP A 35 3.48 6.15 -1.51
CA ASP A 35 4.49 7.20 -1.40
C ASP A 35 5.84 6.83 -2.04
N CYS A 36 6.60 7.85 -2.40
CA CYS A 36 7.88 7.75 -3.07
C CYS A 36 8.81 8.86 -2.59
N GLY A 37 9.20 8.80 -1.32
CA GLY A 37 10.14 9.73 -0.72
C GLY A 37 11.55 9.56 -1.29
N GLU A 38 12.44 10.47 -0.94
CA GLU A 38 13.84 10.40 -1.38
C GLU A 38 14.51 9.11 -0.89
N GLY A 39 15.24 8.45 -1.78
CA GLY A 39 15.91 7.18 -1.53
C GLY A 39 15.08 5.92 -1.83
N THR A 40 13.80 6.05 -2.19
CA THR A 40 12.92 4.91 -2.49
C THR A 40 13.53 3.95 -3.51
N GLN A 41 14.09 4.46 -4.61
CA GLN A 41 14.72 3.60 -5.63
C GLN A 41 15.95 2.85 -5.10
N ILE A 42 16.70 3.43 -4.16
CA ILE A 42 17.83 2.78 -3.52
C ILE A 42 17.33 1.65 -2.62
N ALA A 43 16.32 1.92 -1.79
CA ALA A 43 15.72 0.94 -0.89
C ALA A 43 15.12 -0.26 -1.66
N ILE A 44 14.45 -0.03 -2.79
CA ILE A 44 13.96 -1.12 -3.67
C ILE A 44 15.13 -2.00 -4.14
N LYS A 45 16.24 -1.37 -4.55
CA LYS A 45 17.44 -2.08 -5.01
C LYS A 45 18.11 -2.86 -3.89
N GLU A 46 18.26 -2.27 -2.72
CA GLU A 46 18.80 -2.91 -1.50
C GLU A 46 17.95 -4.12 -1.09
N LYS A 47 16.63 -4.01 -1.20
CA LYS A 47 15.69 -5.12 -0.94
C LYS A 47 15.80 -6.24 -1.98
N GLY A 48 16.43 -5.99 -3.12
CA GLY A 48 16.52 -6.95 -4.24
C GLY A 48 15.20 -7.08 -5.01
N TRP A 49 14.31 -6.09 -4.91
CA TRP A 49 13.06 -6.08 -5.67
C TRP A 49 13.23 -5.38 -7.02
N SER A 50 12.34 -5.69 -7.96
CA SER A 50 12.36 -5.13 -9.31
C SER A 50 11.46 -3.90 -9.42
N PHE A 51 11.86 -2.95 -10.27
CA PHE A 51 11.08 -1.75 -10.61
C PHE A 51 10.00 -2.05 -11.65
N LYS A 52 10.25 -2.98 -12.57
CA LYS A 52 9.37 -3.27 -13.71
C LYS A 52 7.94 -3.67 -13.30
N PRO A 53 7.71 -4.48 -12.24
CA PRO A 53 6.38 -4.86 -11.82
C PRO A 53 5.58 -3.77 -11.10
N ILE A 54 6.12 -2.56 -10.90
CA ILE A 54 5.37 -1.48 -10.23
C ILE A 54 4.31 -0.95 -11.19
N ASP A 55 3.07 -1.37 -11.02
CA ASP A 55 1.96 -1.00 -11.88
C ASP A 55 1.16 0.20 -11.36
N VAL A 56 1.24 0.43 -10.04
CA VAL A 56 0.51 1.50 -9.35
C VAL A 56 1.44 2.20 -8.36
N ILE A 57 1.42 3.53 -8.37
CA ILE A 57 2.00 4.36 -7.31
C ILE A 57 0.87 5.21 -6.73
N CYS A 58 0.66 5.12 -5.43
CA CYS A 58 -0.32 5.90 -4.69
C CYS A 58 0.40 6.98 -3.89
N PHE A 59 -0.16 8.18 -3.82
CA PHE A 59 0.35 9.25 -2.96
C PHE A 59 -0.67 9.54 -1.87
N THR A 60 -0.21 9.57 -0.63
CA THR A 60 -1.02 10.02 0.51
C THR A 60 -1.26 11.52 0.43
N HIS A 61 -0.22 12.27 0.14
CA HIS A 61 -0.21 13.72 -0.09
C HIS A 61 1.09 14.15 -0.81
N TYR A 62 1.34 15.46 -0.97
CA TYR A 62 2.45 15.96 -1.80
C TYR A 62 3.53 16.71 -1.02
N HIS A 63 3.75 16.40 0.27
CA HIS A 63 4.96 16.87 0.93
C HIS A 63 6.20 16.20 0.33
N GLY A 64 7.36 16.88 0.42
CA GLY A 64 8.58 16.43 -0.24
C GLY A 64 9.02 15.03 0.17
N ASP A 65 8.92 14.70 1.44
CA ASP A 65 9.29 13.39 1.99
C ASP A 65 8.38 12.22 1.55
N HIS A 66 7.31 12.51 0.79
CA HIS A 66 6.41 11.52 0.21
C HIS A 66 6.49 11.43 -1.31
N ILE A 67 7.08 12.40 -2.01
CA ILE A 67 7.05 12.44 -3.48
C ILE A 67 8.39 12.78 -4.14
N SER A 68 9.38 13.30 -3.40
CA SER A 68 10.65 13.77 -4.00
C SER A 68 11.46 12.70 -4.72
N GLY A 69 11.28 11.43 -4.40
CA GLY A 69 11.93 10.31 -5.08
C GLY A 69 11.32 9.94 -6.43
N LEU A 70 10.12 10.44 -6.75
CA LEU A 70 9.39 10.04 -7.95
C LEU A 70 10.15 10.29 -9.27
N PRO A 71 10.76 11.46 -9.52
CA PRO A 71 11.44 11.69 -10.81
C PRO A 71 12.57 10.68 -11.07
N GLY A 72 13.39 10.41 -10.06
CA GLY A 72 14.46 9.41 -10.14
C GLY A 72 13.92 7.99 -10.34
N LEU A 73 12.83 7.64 -9.66
CA LEU A 73 12.19 6.33 -9.83
C LEU A 73 11.64 6.15 -11.25
N LEU A 74 10.97 7.17 -11.82
CA LEU A 74 10.43 7.10 -13.18
C LEU A 74 11.54 6.89 -14.22
N LEU A 75 12.67 7.59 -14.09
CA LEU A 75 13.85 7.39 -14.95
C LEU A 75 14.41 5.98 -14.81
N THR A 76 14.51 5.47 -13.58
CA THR A 76 14.98 4.10 -13.31
C THR A 76 14.06 3.06 -13.91
N MET A 77 12.74 3.25 -13.83
CA MET A 77 11.75 2.36 -14.45
C MET A 77 11.86 2.39 -15.98
N GLY A 78 12.09 3.56 -16.57
CA GLY A 78 12.34 3.70 -18.00
C GLY A 78 13.60 2.96 -18.45
N ASN A 79 14.68 3.07 -17.69
CA ASN A 79 15.93 2.39 -17.96
C ASN A 79 15.85 0.85 -17.73
N ALA A 80 14.83 0.37 -17.03
CA ALA A 80 14.54 -1.05 -16.86
C ALA A 80 13.63 -1.62 -17.96
N ASP A 81 13.56 -0.95 -19.12
CA ASP A 81 12.77 -1.34 -20.29
C ASP A 81 11.27 -1.53 -20.02
N ARG A 82 10.71 -0.76 -19.07
CA ARG A 82 9.26 -0.75 -18.88
C ARG A 82 8.58 -0.09 -20.09
N LYS A 83 7.53 -0.72 -20.60
CA LYS A 83 6.64 -0.19 -21.67
C LYS A 83 5.19 -0.12 -21.22
N GLU A 84 4.83 -0.91 -20.23
CA GLU A 84 3.46 -1.02 -19.71
C GLU A 84 3.05 0.29 -19.01
N PRO A 85 1.76 0.70 -19.10
CA PRO A 85 1.26 1.90 -18.43
C PRO A 85 1.54 1.87 -16.93
N LEU A 86 1.84 3.04 -16.37
CA LEU A 86 1.96 3.25 -14.92
C LEU A 86 0.77 4.05 -14.43
N THR A 87 0.00 3.52 -13.49
CA THR A 87 -1.10 4.25 -12.85
C THR A 87 -0.60 5.02 -11.63
N LEU A 88 -0.86 6.31 -11.58
CA LEU A 88 -0.65 7.15 -10.40
C LEU A 88 -2.01 7.50 -9.78
N ILE A 89 -2.13 7.30 -8.47
CA ILE A 89 -3.34 7.61 -7.69
C ILE A 89 -2.95 8.61 -6.60
N GLY A 90 -3.71 9.68 -6.42
CA GLY A 90 -3.39 10.65 -5.37
C GLY A 90 -4.44 11.74 -5.21
N PRO A 91 -4.23 12.65 -4.26
CA PRO A 91 -5.12 13.78 -4.04
C PRO A 91 -5.29 14.66 -5.28
N LYS A 92 -6.31 15.51 -5.28
CA LYS A 92 -6.55 16.51 -6.32
C LYS A 92 -5.29 17.34 -6.62
N GLY A 93 -4.99 17.55 -7.90
CA GLY A 93 -3.80 18.24 -8.39
C GLY A 93 -2.63 17.30 -8.73
N LEU A 94 -2.87 15.99 -8.74
CA LEU A 94 -1.87 14.95 -9.03
C LEU A 94 -1.13 15.19 -10.34
N GLU A 95 -1.87 15.37 -11.43
CA GLU A 95 -1.28 15.56 -12.77
C GLU A 95 -0.39 16.80 -12.80
N ARG A 96 -0.84 17.91 -12.20
CA ARG A 96 -0.07 19.15 -12.14
C ARG A 96 1.22 18.97 -11.34
N VAL A 97 1.16 18.34 -10.14
CA VAL A 97 2.34 18.15 -9.28
C VAL A 97 3.34 17.24 -9.96
N VAL A 98 2.89 16.10 -10.49
CA VAL A 98 3.75 15.15 -11.21
C VAL A 98 4.33 15.79 -12.49
N GLY A 99 3.53 16.57 -13.23
CA GLY A 99 3.98 17.31 -14.39
C GLY A 99 5.13 18.26 -14.07
N CYS A 100 5.05 19.02 -12.96
CA CYS A 100 6.13 19.89 -12.51
C CYS A 100 7.39 19.10 -12.11
N LEU A 101 7.25 17.99 -11.44
CA LEU A 101 8.39 17.13 -11.05
C LEU A 101 9.05 16.48 -12.27
N ARG A 102 8.26 16.16 -13.31
CA ARG A 102 8.74 15.52 -14.54
C ARG A 102 9.47 16.43 -15.51
N VAL A 103 9.60 17.71 -15.24
CA VAL A 103 10.42 18.63 -16.09
C VAL A 103 11.82 18.09 -16.33
N ILE A 104 12.40 17.37 -15.37
CA ILE A 104 13.72 16.73 -15.48
C ILE A 104 13.68 15.33 -16.11
N ALA A 105 12.49 14.77 -16.35
CA ALA A 105 12.25 13.46 -16.96
C ALA A 105 11.07 13.56 -17.95
N PRO A 106 11.16 14.41 -19.00
CA PRO A 106 10.02 14.74 -19.83
C PRO A 106 9.56 13.56 -20.69
N GLU A 107 10.50 12.73 -21.13
CA GLU A 107 10.24 11.57 -21.99
C GLU A 107 10.40 10.28 -21.20
N LEU A 108 9.34 9.48 -21.17
CA LEU A 108 9.33 8.14 -20.58
C LEU A 108 8.87 7.14 -21.65
N PRO A 109 9.45 5.93 -21.67
CA PRO A 109 9.08 4.90 -22.65
C PRO A 109 7.73 4.24 -22.36
N PHE A 110 6.99 4.69 -21.36
CA PHE A 110 5.66 4.20 -20.95
C PHE A 110 4.71 5.35 -20.65
N PRO A 111 3.41 5.17 -20.89
CA PRO A 111 2.41 6.17 -20.53
C PRO A 111 2.13 6.20 -19.03
N ILE A 112 1.75 7.37 -18.51
CA ILE A 112 1.25 7.56 -17.15
C ILE A 112 -0.25 7.79 -17.20
N ILE A 113 -0.99 7.04 -16.38
CA ILE A 113 -2.43 7.19 -16.19
C ILE A 113 -2.65 7.85 -14.83
N TYR A 114 -3.29 9.03 -14.82
CA TYR A 114 -3.59 9.75 -13.60
C TYR A 114 -4.99 9.45 -13.10
N LYS A 115 -5.12 9.16 -11.81
CA LYS A 115 -6.41 8.97 -11.11
C LYS A 115 -6.41 9.83 -9.86
N GLU A 116 -7.06 10.98 -9.92
CA GLU A 116 -7.26 11.83 -8.73
C GLU A 116 -8.35 11.26 -7.84
N ILE A 117 -8.13 11.33 -6.52
CA ILE A 117 -9.10 10.85 -5.53
C ILE A 117 -10.20 11.90 -5.38
N GLU A 118 -11.44 11.45 -5.55
CA GLU A 118 -12.65 12.27 -5.40
C GLU A 118 -13.32 11.98 -4.04
N GLY A 119 -13.68 13.07 -3.34
CA GLY A 119 -14.40 12.99 -2.08
C GLY A 119 -13.59 12.50 -0.88
N ALA A 120 -14.27 11.99 0.12
CA ALA A 120 -13.68 11.55 1.39
C ALA A 120 -13.23 10.08 1.37
N GLU A 121 -13.84 9.25 0.54
CA GLU A 121 -13.52 7.84 0.35
C GLU A 121 -13.71 7.48 -1.13
N GLN A 122 -12.80 6.69 -1.69
CA GLN A 122 -12.92 6.17 -3.04
C GLN A 122 -12.29 4.80 -3.15
N CYS A 123 -12.97 3.88 -3.85
CA CYS A 123 -12.48 2.54 -4.13
C CYS A 123 -11.98 2.44 -5.57
N PHE A 124 -10.91 1.68 -5.76
CA PHE A 124 -10.34 1.33 -7.06
C PHE A 124 -10.23 -0.19 -7.13
N GLU A 125 -10.88 -0.77 -8.12
CA GLU A 125 -10.71 -2.19 -8.43
C GLU A 125 -9.38 -2.38 -9.18
N MET A 126 -8.56 -3.27 -8.67
CA MET A 126 -7.24 -3.58 -9.20
C MET A 126 -7.14 -5.05 -9.58
N ASN A 127 -5.99 -5.47 -10.10
CA ASN A 127 -5.76 -6.86 -10.50
C ASN A 127 -5.72 -7.80 -9.27
N GLY A 128 -6.91 -8.25 -8.85
CA GLY A 128 -7.08 -9.22 -7.77
C GLY A 128 -7.09 -8.64 -6.35
N TYR A 129 -7.23 -7.32 -6.20
CA TYR A 129 -7.42 -6.65 -4.92
C TYR A 129 -8.23 -5.35 -5.07
N ARG A 130 -8.86 -4.91 -3.99
CA ARG A 130 -9.47 -3.58 -3.89
C ARG A 130 -8.53 -2.64 -3.14
N LEU A 131 -8.32 -1.46 -3.71
CA LEU A 131 -7.62 -0.35 -3.07
C LEU A 131 -8.66 0.71 -2.70
N LYS A 132 -8.75 1.03 -1.41
CA LYS A 132 -9.64 2.08 -0.91
C LYS A 132 -8.81 3.23 -0.35
N ALA A 133 -8.97 4.42 -0.91
CA ALA A 133 -8.46 5.66 -0.33
C ALA A 133 -9.50 6.22 0.65
N PHE A 134 -9.05 6.77 1.78
CA PHE A 134 -9.92 7.43 2.76
C PHE A 134 -9.22 8.64 3.38
N ARG A 135 -9.98 9.73 3.55
CA ARG A 135 -9.43 11.01 4.03
C ARG A 135 -8.99 10.92 5.49
N VAL A 136 -7.83 11.49 5.79
CA VAL A 136 -7.26 11.62 7.13
C VAL A 136 -7.03 13.09 7.49
N ASN A 137 -6.56 13.38 8.71
CA ASN A 137 -6.44 14.75 9.24
C ASN A 137 -4.99 15.23 9.28
N HIS A 138 -4.57 15.88 8.22
CA HIS A 138 -3.26 16.55 8.12
C HIS A 138 -3.39 18.03 7.70
N ASN A 139 -2.27 18.74 7.60
CA ASN A 139 -2.22 20.17 7.22
C ASN A 139 -2.58 20.41 5.76
N VAL A 140 -2.42 19.39 4.92
CA VAL A 140 -2.80 19.37 3.50
C VAL A 140 -3.81 18.26 3.26
N LEU A 141 -4.38 18.21 2.06
CA LEU A 141 -5.26 17.11 1.66
C LEU A 141 -4.46 15.79 1.67
N CYS A 142 -4.84 14.90 2.58
CA CYS A 142 -4.12 13.66 2.84
C CYS A 142 -5.08 12.47 2.94
N TYR A 143 -4.63 11.31 2.43
CA TYR A 143 -5.39 10.07 2.43
C TYR A 143 -4.59 8.91 3.02
N GLY A 144 -5.29 8.05 3.75
CA GLY A 144 -4.81 6.69 4.04
C GLY A 144 -5.33 5.73 2.98
N TYR A 145 -4.79 4.50 2.98
CA TYR A 145 -5.17 3.45 2.03
C TYR A 145 -5.49 2.15 2.76
N THR A 146 -6.51 1.44 2.28
CA THR A 146 -6.79 0.06 2.67
C THR A 146 -6.69 -0.81 1.44
N ILE A 147 -5.94 -1.90 1.54
CA ILE A 147 -5.83 -2.93 0.51
C ILE A 147 -6.56 -4.18 1.01
N GLU A 148 -7.55 -4.63 0.26
CA GLU A 148 -8.33 -5.81 0.56
C GLU A 148 -8.19 -6.84 -0.56
N ILE A 149 -7.84 -8.05 -0.17
CA ILE A 149 -7.67 -9.20 -1.07
C ILE A 149 -8.67 -10.26 -0.68
N ASP A 150 -9.62 -10.54 -1.54
CA ASP A 150 -10.55 -11.65 -1.36
C ASP A 150 -9.83 -12.98 -1.63
N ARG A 151 -10.12 -13.99 -0.85
CA ARG A 151 -9.51 -15.31 -0.97
C ARG A 151 -10.60 -16.35 -1.24
N SER A 152 -10.60 -16.88 -2.47
CA SER A 152 -11.43 -18.02 -2.84
C SER A 152 -11.19 -19.21 -1.92
N GLY A 153 -12.13 -20.13 -1.90
CA GLY A 153 -11.99 -21.41 -1.23
C GLY A 153 -10.73 -22.16 -1.67
N LYS A 154 -10.30 -23.13 -0.88
CA LYS A 154 -9.19 -23.99 -1.28
C LYS A 154 -9.66 -24.88 -2.42
N PHE A 155 -8.87 -24.97 -3.50
CA PHE A 155 -9.13 -25.89 -4.59
C PHE A 155 -9.03 -27.34 -4.12
N ASP A 156 -10.02 -28.15 -4.49
CA ASP A 156 -10.11 -29.56 -4.15
C ASP A 156 -9.87 -30.43 -5.40
N PRO A 157 -8.65 -30.98 -5.58
CA PRO A 157 -8.34 -31.79 -6.74
C PRO A 157 -9.08 -33.15 -6.74
N VAL A 158 -9.55 -33.63 -5.59
CA VAL A 158 -10.32 -34.89 -5.51
C VAL A 158 -11.71 -34.66 -6.11
N ARG A 159 -12.40 -33.60 -5.66
CA ARG A 159 -13.70 -33.20 -6.23
C ARG A 159 -13.60 -32.91 -7.74
N ALA A 160 -12.51 -32.26 -8.18
CA ALA A 160 -12.31 -31.96 -9.60
C ALA A 160 -12.20 -33.26 -10.43
N LYS A 161 -11.52 -34.29 -9.91
CA LYS A 161 -11.43 -35.61 -10.56
C LYS A 161 -12.76 -36.36 -10.53
N GLU A 162 -13.45 -36.38 -9.40
CA GLU A 162 -14.76 -37.02 -9.25
C GLU A 162 -15.81 -36.46 -10.22
N GLN A 163 -15.72 -35.13 -10.49
CA GLN A 163 -16.60 -34.46 -11.45
C GLN A 163 -16.06 -34.47 -12.89
N ASN A 164 -15.01 -35.26 -13.16
CA ASN A 164 -14.41 -35.42 -14.49
C ASN A 164 -13.98 -34.07 -15.13
N ILE A 165 -13.56 -33.09 -14.32
CA ILE A 165 -13.11 -31.79 -14.81
C ILE A 165 -11.69 -31.93 -15.36
N PRO A 166 -11.43 -31.60 -16.65
CA PRO A 166 -10.11 -31.67 -17.24
C PRO A 166 -9.10 -30.76 -16.53
N GLN A 167 -7.90 -31.29 -16.29
CA GLN A 167 -6.86 -30.57 -15.54
C GLN A 167 -6.47 -29.22 -16.15
N LYS A 168 -6.63 -29.08 -17.48
CA LYS A 168 -6.38 -27.82 -18.20
C LYS A 168 -7.23 -26.65 -17.70
N TYR A 169 -8.39 -26.92 -17.05
CA TYR A 169 -9.30 -25.90 -16.53
C TYR A 169 -9.12 -25.60 -15.04
N TRP A 170 -8.35 -26.41 -14.30
CA TRP A 170 -8.22 -26.27 -12.86
C TRP A 170 -7.69 -24.89 -12.42
N SER A 171 -6.72 -24.35 -13.14
CA SER A 171 -6.15 -23.03 -12.83
C SER A 171 -7.13 -21.89 -13.04
N VAL A 172 -8.04 -22.02 -14.01
CA VAL A 172 -9.11 -21.05 -14.29
C VAL A 172 -10.13 -21.07 -13.16
N LEU A 173 -10.64 -22.26 -12.83
CA LEU A 173 -11.60 -22.45 -11.74
C LEU A 173 -11.02 -22.03 -10.38
N GLN A 174 -9.72 -22.29 -10.14
CA GLN A 174 -9.03 -21.87 -8.91
C GLN A 174 -8.97 -20.33 -8.77
N ARG A 175 -8.96 -19.58 -9.87
CA ARG A 175 -9.05 -18.11 -9.87
C ARG A 175 -10.46 -17.58 -9.67
N GLY A 176 -11.47 -18.46 -9.63
CA GLY A 176 -12.87 -18.08 -9.49
C GLY A 176 -13.58 -17.77 -10.82
N GLU A 177 -13.01 -18.19 -11.95
CA GLU A 177 -13.56 -17.99 -13.28
C GLU A 177 -14.30 -19.24 -13.74
N CYS A 178 -15.47 -19.09 -14.38
CA CYS A 178 -16.20 -20.20 -15.01
C CYS A 178 -15.53 -20.59 -16.34
N VAL A 179 -15.74 -21.84 -16.74
CA VAL A 179 -15.24 -22.39 -18.00
C VAL A 179 -16.43 -22.95 -18.81
N GLU A 180 -16.59 -22.41 -20.02
CA GLU A 180 -17.48 -22.96 -21.03
C GLU A 180 -16.64 -23.76 -22.04
N ALA A 181 -16.90 -25.04 -22.19
CA ALA A 181 -16.14 -25.92 -23.08
C ALA A 181 -17.07 -27.00 -23.71
N GLU A 182 -16.59 -27.68 -24.76
CA GLU A 182 -17.32 -28.79 -25.37
C GLU A 182 -17.59 -29.90 -24.36
N GLU A 183 -16.68 -30.10 -23.38
CA GLU A 183 -16.81 -31.11 -22.32
C GLU A 183 -17.83 -30.71 -21.23
N GLY A 184 -18.34 -29.48 -21.23
CA GLY A 184 -19.35 -29.02 -20.30
C GLY A 184 -19.10 -27.60 -19.73
N HIS A 185 -20.04 -27.19 -18.87
CA HIS A 185 -19.95 -25.93 -18.08
C HIS A 185 -19.39 -26.26 -16.70
N PHE A 186 -18.27 -25.64 -16.36
CA PHE A 186 -17.60 -25.86 -15.08
C PHE A 186 -17.55 -24.55 -14.29
N THR A 187 -17.97 -24.60 -13.02
CA THR A 187 -17.96 -23.43 -12.13
C THR A 187 -16.99 -23.61 -10.96
N PRO A 188 -16.48 -22.52 -10.38
CA PRO A 188 -15.58 -22.56 -9.24
C PRO A 188 -16.15 -23.33 -8.05
N GLU A 189 -17.46 -23.26 -7.80
CA GLU A 189 -18.14 -23.93 -6.67
C GLU A 189 -18.04 -25.45 -6.75
N MET A 190 -17.86 -25.98 -7.94
CA MET A 190 -17.70 -27.43 -8.16
C MET A 190 -16.41 -27.96 -7.52
N VAL A 191 -15.37 -27.08 -7.41
CA VAL A 191 -14.01 -27.46 -7.01
C VAL A 191 -13.42 -26.63 -5.87
N LEU A 192 -14.05 -25.52 -5.51
CA LEU A 192 -13.60 -24.69 -4.40
C LEU A 192 -14.35 -25.06 -3.11
N GLY A 193 -13.63 -25.09 -2.02
CA GLY A 193 -14.19 -25.13 -0.68
C GLY A 193 -14.84 -23.80 -0.28
N PRO A 194 -15.27 -23.64 0.97
CA PRO A 194 -15.86 -22.39 1.46
C PRO A 194 -14.86 -21.22 1.32
N PRO A 195 -15.36 -19.99 1.11
CA PRO A 195 -14.53 -18.81 1.05
C PRO A 195 -13.64 -18.70 2.30
N ARG A 196 -12.39 -18.32 2.11
CA ARG A 196 -11.44 -18.09 3.21
C ARG A 196 -11.49 -16.64 3.64
N LYS A 197 -11.14 -16.37 4.90
CA LYS A 197 -10.94 -15.00 5.34
C LYS A 197 -9.98 -14.29 4.37
N GLY A 198 -10.38 -13.13 3.84
CA GLY A 198 -9.55 -12.25 3.03
C GLY A 198 -8.34 -11.72 3.79
N ILE A 199 -7.50 -10.96 3.12
CA ILE A 199 -6.39 -10.23 3.72
C ILE A 199 -6.73 -8.74 3.66
N LYS A 200 -6.59 -8.04 4.78
CA LYS A 200 -6.79 -6.61 4.87
C LYS A 200 -5.55 -5.94 5.45
N LEU A 201 -4.99 -5.00 4.70
CA LEU A 201 -3.90 -4.14 5.13
C LEU A 201 -4.38 -2.69 5.10
N THR A 202 -4.14 -1.94 6.16
CA THR A 202 -4.42 -0.50 6.22
C THR A 202 -3.13 0.26 6.46
N TYR A 203 -2.94 1.34 5.70
CA TYR A 203 -1.79 2.23 5.77
C TYR A 203 -2.22 3.68 6.00
N THR A 204 -1.65 4.32 7.00
CA THR A 204 -1.77 5.75 7.24
C THR A 204 -0.42 6.34 7.61
N THR A 205 -0.18 7.54 7.14
CA THR A 205 0.93 8.38 7.53
C THR A 205 0.38 9.74 7.95
N ASP A 206 1.12 10.74 8.16
CA ASP A 206 0.81 12.16 8.45
C ASP A 206 -0.65 12.46 8.81
N THR A 207 -1.02 12.16 10.05
CA THR A 207 -2.40 12.37 10.48
C THR A 207 -2.55 12.39 12.01
N ARG A 208 -3.60 13.07 12.47
CA ARG A 208 -4.13 12.84 13.81
C ARG A 208 -5.06 11.61 13.82
N PRO A 209 -5.31 10.98 14.98
CA PRO A 209 -6.35 9.96 15.13
C PRO A 209 -7.72 10.49 14.65
N THR A 210 -8.40 9.70 13.79
CA THR A 210 -9.71 10.05 13.25
C THR A 210 -10.66 8.86 13.24
N ASP A 211 -11.97 9.11 13.18
CA ASP A 211 -12.97 8.06 13.04
C ASP A 211 -12.87 7.36 11.68
N SER A 212 -12.39 8.08 10.67
CA SER A 212 -12.09 7.49 9.35
C SER A 212 -11.02 6.40 9.46
N ILE A 213 -9.97 6.62 10.25
CA ILE A 213 -8.94 5.59 10.51
C ILE A 213 -9.56 4.43 11.27
N ARG A 214 -10.32 4.69 12.36
CA ARG A 214 -11.00 3.64 13.13
C ARG A 214 -11.88 2.74 12.25
N LYS A 215 -12.69 3.37 11.41
CA LYS A 215 -13.56 2.66 10.46
C LYS A 215 -12.76 1.78 9.48
N ASN A 216 -11.72 2.33 8.87
CA ASN A 216 -11.00 1.68 7.79
C ASN A 216 -9.93 0.68 8.29
N ALA A 217 -9.32 0.91 9.46
CA ALA A 217 -8.35 -0.02 10.05
C ALA A 217 -8.99 -1.20 10.78
N LYS A 218 -10.30 -1.13 11.10
CA LYS A 218 -11.00 -2.18 11.85
C LYS A 218 -10.74 -3.57 11.26
N ASP A 219 -10.34 -4.52 12.12
CA ASP A 219 -10.08 -5.93 11.81
C ASP A 219 -9.00 -6.16 10.73
N SER A 220 -8.11 -5.19 10.49
CA SER A 220 -6.98 -5.35 9.57
C SER A 220 -6.02 -6.44 10.06
N ASP A 221 -5.50 -7.22 9.11
CA ASP A 221 -4.46 -8.20 9.42
C ASP A 221 -3.12 -7.49 9.70
N LEU A 222 -2.89 -6.34 9.04
CA LEU A 222 -1.76 -5.47 9.30
C LEU A 222 -2.24 -4.00 9.21
N PHE A 223 -1.95 -3.22 10.25
CA PHE A 223 -2.09 -1.79 10.25
C PHE A 223 -0.70 -1.14 10.30
N ILE A 224 -0.37 -0.37 9.27
CA ILE A 224 0.85 0.41 9.21
C ILE A 224 0.44 1.85 9.47
N CYS A 225 0.91 2.41 10.58
CA CYS A 225 0.52 3.72 11.06
C CYS A 225 1.73 4.58 11.34
N GLU A 226 1.60 5.90 11.15
CA GLU A 226 2.65 6.78 11.60
C GLU A 226 2.89 6.66 13.12
N GLY A 227 4.14 6.90 13.49
CA GLY A 227 4.56 7.13 14.86
C GLY A 227 5.69 8.14 14.85
N MET A 228 5.36 9.43 14.65
CA MET A 228 6.36 10.50 14.52
C MET A 228 7.19 10.63 15.79
N TYR A 229 6.57 10.47 16.97
CA TYR A 229 7.18 10.70 18.27
C TYR A 229 7.02 9.49 19.20
N GLY A 230 8.14 9.01 19.75
CA GLY A 230 8.15 7.98 20.78
C GLY A 230 7.83 8.53 22.17
N GLU A 231 8.23 9.78 22.47
CA GLU A 231 8.12 10.41 23.78
C GLU A 231 6.70 10.93 24.04
N ARG A 232 6.15 10.64 25.24
CA ARG A 232 4.82 11.14 25.68
C ARG A 232 4.76 12.65 25.77
N GLU A 233 5.85 13.28 26.16
CA GLU A 233 5.98 14.72 26.33
C GLU A 233 5.82 15.48 24.99
N LYS A 234 6.01 14.79 23.87
CA LYS A 234 5.82 15.35 22.54
C LYS A 234 4.37 15.31 22.05
N ALA A 235 3.41 14.88 22.87
CA ALA A 235 2.01 14.83 22.48
C ALA A 235 1.45 16.19 22.02
N ALA A 236 1.80 17.29 22.73
CA ALA A 236 1.41 18.64 22.31
C ALA A 236 1.97 19.01 20.93
N LYS A 237 3.22 18.63 20.65
CA LYS A 237 3.87 18.83 19.36
C LYS A 237 3.22 17.98 18.26
N ALA A 238 2.82 16.75 18.58
CA ALA A 238 2.09 15.90 17.65
C ALA A 238 0.73 16.52 17.25
N VAL A 239 0.04 17.12 18.20
CA VAL A 239 -1.22 17.85 17.91
C VAL A 239 -0.96 19.07 17.03
N GLU A 240 0.04 19.88 17.34
CA GLU A 240 0.39 21.11 16.61
C GLU A 240 0.70 20.83 15.14
N TYR A 241 1.51 19.82 14.87
CA TYR A 241 1.97 19.49 13.51
C TYR A 241 1.09 18.42 12.82
N LYS A 242 0.00 17.98 13.48
CA LYS A 242 -0.92 16.95 13.00
C LYS A 242 -0.25 15.61 12.69
N HIS A 243 0.53 15.15 13.62
CA HIS A 243 1.14 13.82 13.66
C HIS A 243 0.67 13.04 14.88
N MET A 244 1.14 11.80 15.05
CA MET A 244 0.83 10.93 16.19
C MET A 244 2.09 10.57 16.99
N THR A 245 1.86 10.28 18.26
CA THR A 245 2.79 9.56 19.12
C THR A 245 2.61 8.04 18.94
N PHE A 246 3.60 7.26 19.37
CA PHE A 246 3.51 5.79 19.42
C PHE A 246 2.29 5.32 20.22
N TYR A 247 1.96 6.02 21.32
CA TYR A 247 0.84 5.70 22.20
C TYR A 247 -0.51 5.87 21.49
N GLU A 248 -0.68 6.95 20.75
CA GLU A 248 -1.90 7.19 19.98
C GLU A 248 -2.07 6.17 18.86
N ALA A 249 -0.99 5.78 18.19
CA ALA A 249 -1.02 4.74 17.18
C ALA A 249 -1.36 3.36 17.78
N ALA A 250 -0.80 3.03 18.95
CA ALA A 250 -1.10 1.79 19.66
C ALA A 250 -2.55 1.75 20.18
N GLU A 251 -3.07 2.89 20.65
CA GLU A 251 -4.48 3.00 21.07
C GLU A 251 -5.42 2.77 19.89
N LEU A 252 -5.16 3.39 18.73
CA LEU A 252 -5.91 3.13 17.51
C LEU A 252 -5.87 1.64 17.12
N ALA A 253 -4.71 1.01 17.19
CA ALA A 253 -4.55 -0.40 16.87
C ALA A 253 -5.40 -1.29 17.80
N ARG A 254 -5.40 -1.00 19.11
CA ARG A 254 -6.20 -1.69 20.11
C ARG A 254 -7.71 -1.49 19.88
N GLU A 255 -8.15 -0.26 19.64
CA GLU A 255 -9.55 0.08 19.37
C GLU A 255 -10.09 -0.60 18.10
N THR A 256 -9.24 -0.71 17.09
CA THR A 256 -9.61 -1.27 15.77
C THR A 256 -9.38 -2.78 15.67
N GLN A 257 -8.88 -3.41 16.73
CA GLN A 257 -8.67 -4.87 16.82
C GLN A 257 -7.81 -5.41 15.67
N VAL A 258 -6.79 -4.66 15.26
CA VAL A 258 -5.84 -5.12 14.24
C VAL A 258 -4.98 -6.24 14.81
N LYS A 259 -4.53 -7.16 13.94
CA LYS A 259 -3.71 -8.28 14.40
C LYS A 259 -2.25 -7.89 14.62
N GLU A 260 -1.75 -6.98 13.80
CA GLU A 260 -0.39 -6.52 13.82
C GLU A 260 -0.33 -5.03 13.52
N LEU A 261 0.50 -4.29 14.28
CA LEU A 261 0.79 -2.87 14.08
C LEU A 261 2.26 -2.70 13.71
N TRP A 262 2.52 -2.00 12.60
CA TRP A 262 3.84 -1.47 12.28
C TRP A 262 3.81 0.04 12.40
N LEU A 263 4.86 0.62 12.99
CA LEU A 263 5.04 2.06 13.06
C LEU A 263 5.98 2.52 11.94
N THR A 264 5.68 3.70 11.40
CA THR A 264 6.45 4.34 10.32
C THR A 264 6.51 5.84 10.52
N HIS A 265 7.13 6.57 9.62
CA HIS A 265 7.19 8.04 9.58
C HIS A 265 7.84 8.65 10.82
N TYR A 266 8.99 8.10 11.22
CA TYR A 266 9.71 8.55 12.42
C TYR A 266 10.34 9.93 12.23
N SER A 267 10.21 10.78 13.26
CA SER A 267 10.94 12.05 13.34
C SER A 267 12.45 11.84 13.17
N PRO A 268 13.16 12.74 12.47
CA PRO A 268 14.63 12.71 12.42
C PRO A 268 15.28 12.73 13.80
N SER A 269 14.64 13.35 14.80
CA SER A 269 15.13 13.38 16.19
C SER A 269 14.99 12.05 16.90
N LEU A 270 14.12 11.14 16.42
CA LEU A 270 13.93 9.80 16.97
C LEU A 270 14.94 8.84 16.35
N THR A 271 16.16 8.83 16.86
CA THR A 271 17.25 7.99 16.32
C THR A 271 17.10 6.53 16.72
N ARG A 272 16.52 6.26 17.88
CA ARG A 272 16.29 4.91 18.43
C ARG A 272 14.82 4.78 18.86
N PRO A 273 13.97 4.13 18.07
CA PRO A 273 12.57 3.90 18.42
C PRO A 273 12.38 2.76 19.44
N GLU A 274 13.32 1.80 19.53
CA GLU A 274 13.17 0.56 20.30
C GLU A 274 12.80 0.79 21.78
N PRO A 275 13.40 1.74 22.51
CA PRO A 275 13.05 1.96 23.91
C PRO A 275 11.58 2.31 24.15
N TYR A 276 10.95 2.96 23.18
CA TYR A 276 9.54 3.39 23.26
C TYR A 276 8.56 2.30 22.78
N MET A 277 9.06 1.27 22.10
CA MET A 277 8.23 0.17 21.60
C MET A 277 7.78 -0.77 22.72
N GLU A 278 8.57 -0.90 23.79
CA GLU A 278 8.22 -1.75 24.95
C GLU A 278 6.99 -1.22 25.69
N ASP A 279 6.84 0.10 25.75
CA ASP A 279 5.74 0.76 26.44
C ASP A 279 4.39 0.73 25.69
N VAL A 280 4.39 0.31 24.43
CA VAL A 280 3.20 0.33 23.54
C VAL A 280 2.82 -1.06 22.99
N ARG A 281 3.46 -2.11 23.48
CA ARG A 281 3.16 -3.52 23.16
C ARG A 281 1.94 -4.06 23.86
#